data_f376df16f53cc439e9757fe77b237238
#
_entry.id   f376df16f53cc439e9757fe77b237238
#
_cell.length_a   1.000
_cell.length_b   1.000
_cell.length_c   1.000
_cell.angle_alpha   90.00
_cell.angle_beta   90.00
_cell.angle_gamma   90.00
#
_symmetry.space_group_name_H-M   'P 1'
#
loop_
_entity.id
_entity.type
_entity.pdbx_description
1 polymer ?
#
loop_
_entity_poly.entity_id
_entity_poly.type
_entity_poly.pdbx_seq_one_letter_code
_entity_poly.pdbx_strand_id
1 'polypeptide(L)'
;MRTFYRWTQLFPEICPELRKAPSVLSVGDLHIASFGTWRDGFGRLIWGIDDFDEAYPLPYANDLVRLAVSAVLDASEGEIKVGLGNVVDVVLDGYRTCLSGGGKPFVLEEKHKWLRNIALGCLDVPADFWKKMDALPAARGEVPADARAAIARLLPAPKLHYRVVRRIAGVGSLGHPRYVAVFDWQGGQVALEAKAAIPSACLWARPAAASRIYYELAIEQAIRCSDPFVRLSGKWLVRQLAPDSSLIDIETMTGQKDQDKLLHAMAWEAANVHLGTPQAAARIAADLNTRSGKWLRTAVKDMAAATIGDWKHWKKSQPS
;
A
#
# COMPACT_ATOMS: atom_id res chain seq x y z
N MET A 1 -10.36 -9.63 -4.09
CA MET A 1 -9.97 -9.12 -2.76
C MET A 1 -9.92 -7.59 -2.69
N ARG A 2 -10.85 -6.89 -3.33
CA ARG A 2 -10.74 -5.47 -3.66
C ARG A 2 -11.54 -4.53 -2.75
N THR A 3 -12.09 -5.02 -1.63
CA THR A 3 -12.81 -4.17 -0.67
C THR A 3 -12.35 -4.47 0.75
N PHE A 4 -11.62 -3.54 1.33
CA PHE A 4 -11.19 -3.63 2.72
C PHE A 4 -12.38 -3.57 3.70
N TYR A 5 -13.52 -2.94 3.29
CA TYR A 5 -14.76 -2.90 4.07
C TYR A 5 -15.22 -4.30 4.52
N ARG A 6 -15.26 -5.27 3.61
CA ARG A 6 -15.67 -6.62 3.97
C ARG A 6 -14.63 -7.32 4.83
N TRP A 7 -13.34 -7.05 4.61
CA TRP A 7 -12.27 -7.57 5.44
C TRP A 7 -12.41 -7.12 6.91
N THR A 8 -12.76 -5.86 7.17
CA THR A 8 -12.94 -5.34 8.53
C THR A 8 -14.06 -6.02 9.30
N GLN A 9 -15.02 -6.62 8.61
CA GLN A 9 -16.07 -7.46 9.21
C GLN A 9 -15.59 -8.89 9.43
N LEU A 10 -15.02 -9.52 8.40
CA LEU A 10 -14.62 -10.93 8.41
C LEU A 10 -13.47 -11.22 9.40
N PHE A 11 -12.44 -10.37 9.42
CA PHE A 11 -11.25 -10.64 10.22
C PHE A 11 -11.56 -10.82 11.72
N PRO A 12 -12.33 -9.97 12.39
CA PRO A 12 -12.67 -10.16 13.78
C PRO A 12 -13.62 -11.34 14.05
N GLU A 13 -14.39 -11.79 13.07
CA GLU A 13 -15.29 -12.93 13.19
C GLU A 13 -14.55 -14.26 13.04
N ILE A 14 -13.62 -14.34 12.08
CA ILE A 14 -12.91 -15.56 11.71
C ILE A 14 -11.66 -15.76 12.56
N CYS A 15 -11.00 -14.67 12.95
CA CYS A 15 -9.78 -14.69 13.75
C CYS A 15 -9.95 -13.95 15.09
N PRO A 16 -10.93 -14.35 15.95
CA PRO A 16 -11.26 -13.63 17.17
C PRO A 16 -10.09 -13.56 18.17
N GLU A 17 -9.21 -14.56 18.19
CA GLU A 17 -8.02 -14.61 19.03
C GLU A 17 -6.94 -13.60 18.61
N LEU A 18 -6.93 -13.18 17.34
CA LEU A 18 -6.01 -12.17 16.84
C LEU A 18 -6.43 -10.73 17.16
N ARG A 19 -7.68 -10.53 17.59
CA ARG A 19 -8.16 -9.21 18.03
C ARG A 19 -7.43 -8.68 19.26
N LYS A 20 -6.86 -9.58 20.08
CA LYS A 20 -6.12 -9.26 21.31
C LYS A 20 -4.62 -9.00 21.05
N ALA A 21 -4.15 -9.21 19.83
CA ALA A 21 -2.76 -8.92 19.49
C ALA A 21 -2.46 -7.42 19.67
N PRO A 22 -1.20 -7.06 19.96
CA PRO A 22 -0.80 -5.67 20.12
C PRO A 22 -1.27 -4.78 18.97
N SER A 23 -1.97 -3.71 19.33
CA SER A 23 -2.40 -2.70 18.36
C SER A 23 -1.22 -1.79 18.00
N VAL A 24 -1.07 -1.55 16.70
CA VAL A 24 -0.08 -0.66 16.09
C VAL A 24 -0.77 0.20 15.05
N LEU A 25 -0.12 1.26 14.60
CA LEU A 25 -0.56 1.97 13.41
C LEU A 25 -0.23 1.09 12.20
N SER A 26 -1.26 0.43 11.69
CA SER A 26 -1.21 -0.55 10.60
C SER A 26 -1.47 0.10 9.25
N VAL A 27 -1.04 -0.55 8.17
CA VAL A 27 -1.40 -0.17 6.79
C VAL A 27 -2.89 -0.42 6.53
N GLY A 28 -3.46 -1.46 7.13
CA GLY A 28 -4.86 -1.86 7.00
C GLY A 28 -5.10 -2.74 5.79
N ASP A 29 -5.21 -2.16 4.61
CA ASP A 29 -5.39 -2.91 3.35
C ASP A 29 -4.05 -3.33 2.73
N LEU A 30 -3.19 -3.98 3.52
CA LEU A 30 -1.88 -4.43 3.04
C LEU A 30 -2.03 -5.67 2.15
N HIS A 31 -1.61 -5.56 0.89
CA HIS A 31 -1.60 -6.67 -0.06
C HIS A 31 -0.39 -6.57 -1.01
N ILE A 32 -0.15 -7.61 -1.82
CA ILE A 32 1.04 -7.68 -2.69
C ILE A 32 1.20 -6.49 -3.66
N ALA A 33 0.11 -5.82 -4.04
CA ALA A 33 0.14 -4.65 -4.90
C ALA A 33 0.16 -3.31 -4.12
N SER A 34 0.45 -3.32 -2.79
CA SER A 34 0.61 -2.10 -1.99
C SER A 34 2.03 -1.56 -1.99
N PHE A 35 2.90 -2.07 -2.86
CA PHE A 35 4.33 -1.75 -2.85
C PHE A 35 4.76 -1.10 -4.15
N GLY A 36 5.47 0.02 -4.02
CA GLY A 36 5.93 0.78 -5.16
C GLY A 36 7.31 1.39 -4.95
N THR A 37 7.74 2.16 -5.94
CA THR A 37 9.00 2.92 -5.92
C THR A 37 8.71 4.41 -5.88
N TRP A 38 9.63 5.16 -5.29
CA TRP A 38 9.66 6.62 -5.33
C TRP A 38 11.09 7.12 -5.21
N ARG A 39 11.30 8.42 -5.40
CA ARG A 39 12.58 9.06 -5.07
C ARG A 39 12.47 9.86 -3.78
N ASP A 40 13.46 9.67 -2.91
CA ASP A 40 13.56 10.49 -1.70
C ASP A 40 14.12 11.89 -1.99
N GLY A 41 14.21 12.72 -0.96
CA GLY A 41 14.74 14.10 -1.06
C GLY A 41 16.18 14.21 -1.54
N PHE A 42 16.93 13.12 -1.60
CA PHE A 42 18.28 13.03 -2.15
C PHE A 42 18.31 12.42 -3.56
N GLY A 43 17.14 12.16 -4.17
CA GLY A 43 17.02 11.55 -5.49
C GLY A 43 17.30 10.05 -5.54
N ARG A 44 17.47 9.36 -4.39
CA ARG A 44 17.73 7.93 -4.32
C ARG A 44 16.45 7.14 -4.59
N LEU A 45 16.55 6.07 -5.36
CA LEU A 45 15.43 5.16 -5.62
C LEU A 45 15.13 4.35 -4.35
N ILE A 46 13.90 4.47 -3.87
CA ILE A 46 13.38 3.79 -2.69
C ILE A 46 12.31 2.81 -3.14
N TRP A 47 12.15 1.73 -2.40
CA TRP A 47 11.04 0.80 -2.53
C TRP A 47 10.39 0.57 -1.16
N GLY A 48 9.10 0.37 -1.15
CA GLY A 48 8.35 0.07 0.07
C GLY A 48 6.85 0.21 -0.14
N ILE A 49 6.10 0.24 0.97
CA ILE A 49 4.66 0.45 0.96
C ILE A 49 4.37 1.90 0.55
N ASP A 50 3.52 2.08 -0.48
CA ASP A 50 3.14 3.41 -1.01
C ASP A 50 1.64 3.72 -0.90
N ASP A 51 0.83 2.77 -0.42
CA ASP A 51 -0.61 2.92 -0.20
C ASP A 51 -0.98 2.81 1.29
N PHE A 52 -1.35 3.93 1.89
CA PHE A 52 -1.78 4.06 3.28
C PHE A 52 -3.21 4.59 3.42
N ASP A 53 -4.04 4.45 2.37
CA ASP A 53 -5.41 4.96 2.39
C ASP A 53 -6.26 4.38 3.52
N GLU A 54 -5.99 3.13 3.89
CA GLU A 54 -6.69 2.39 4.93
C GLU A 54 -5.93 2.34 6.27
N ALA A 55 -4.88 3.17 6.41
CA ALA A 55 -4.10 3.20 7.66
C ALA A 55 -4.99 3.46 8.88
N TYR A 56 -4.86 2.60 9.88
CA TYR A 56 -5.66 2.65 11.11
C TYR A 56 -4.98 1.87 12.26
N PRO A 57 -5.20 2.24 13.53
CA PRO A 57 -4.77 1.43 14.66
C PRO A 57 -5.46 0.07 14.67
N LEU A 58 -4.73 -1.00 14.33
CA LEU A 58 -5.19 -2.39 14.25
C LEU A 58 -4.23 -3.33 14.97
N PRO A 59 -4.66 -4.54 15.34
CA PRO A 59 -3.73 -5.61 15.69
C PRO A 59 -2.70 -5.83 14.58
N TYR A 60 -1.41 -5.91 14.91
CA TYR A 60 -0.34 -6.12 13.91
C TYR A 60 -0.59 -7.35 13.03
N ALA A 61 -1.25 -8.36 13.59
CA ALA A 61 -1.62 -9.59 12.89
C ALA A 61 -2.55 -9.37 11.69
N ASN A 62 -3.33 -8.24 11.67
CA ASN A 62 -4.19 -7.90 10.55
C ASN A 62 -3.38 -7.80 9.25
N ASP A 63 -2.31 -7.00 9.26
CA ASP A 63 -1.51 -6.75 8.06
C ASP A 63 -0.78 -8.02 7.59
N LEU A 64 -0.26 -8.83 8.54
CA LEU A 64 0.39 -10.09 8.19
C LEU A 64 -0.56 -11.10 7.55
N VAL A 65 -1.76 -11.26 8.12
CA VAL A 65 -2.77 -12.15 7.56
C VAL A 65 -3.23 -11.63 6.21
N ARG A 66 -3.44 -10.32 6.08
CA ARG A 66 -3.90 -9.69 4.84
C ARG A 66 -2.89 -9.85 3.71
N LEU A 67 -1.61 -9.56 3.97
CA LEU A 67 -0.52 -9.75 3.01
C LEU A 67 -0.43 -11.22 2.57
N ALA A 68 -0.39 -12.14 3.52
CA ALA A 68 -0.26 -13.56 3.22
C ALA A 68 -1.49 -14.11 2.47
N VAL A 69 -2.71 -13.67 2.82
CA VAL A 69 -3.94 -14.04 2.08
C VAL A 69 -3.89 -13.52 0.66
N SER A 70 -3.42 -12.28 0.43
CA SER A 70 -3.30 -11.74 -0.94
C SER A 70 -2.36 -12.58 -1.79
N ALA A 71 -1.19 -12.97 -1.25
CA ALA A 71 -0.23 -13.80 -1.94
C ALA A 71 -0.77 -15.22 -2.23
N VAL A 72 -1.53 -15.82 -1.30
CA VAL A 72 -2.14 -17.14 -1.49
C VAL A 72 -3.24 -17.12 -2.55
N LEU A 73 -4.06 -16.07 -2.58
CA LEU A 73 -5.15 -15.94 -3.56
C LEU A 73 -4.60 -15.73 -4.97
N ASP A 74 -3.56 -14.94 -5.11
CA ASP A 74 -2.86 -14.72 -6.36
C ASP A 74 -2.19 -16.01 -6.87
N ALA A 75 -1.55 -16.77 -5.96
CA ALA A 75 -1.03 -18.10 -6.27
C ALA A 75 -2.12 -19.09 -6.76
N SER A 76 -3.35 -18.96 -6.27
CA SER A 76 -4.47 -19.83 -6.68
C SER A 76 -4.98 -19.53 -8.09
N GLU A 77 -4.74 -18.33 -8.60
CA GLU A 77 -5.00 -17.93 -9.98
C GLU A 77 -3.87 -18.37 -10.95
N GLY A 78 -2.78 -18.92 -10.41
CA GLY A 78 -1.68 -19.51 -11.18
C GLY A 78 -0.50 -18.57 -11.44
N GLU A 79 -0.54 -17.37 -10.93
CA GLU A 79 0.43 -16.32 -11.18
C GLU A 79 1.63 -16.39 -10.21
N ILE A 80 1.40 -16.83 -8.96
CA ILE A 80 2.45 -17.09 -7.98
C ILE A 80 2.63 -18.61 -7.79
N LYS A 81 3.87 -19.09 -7.85
CA LYS A 81 4.21 -20.53 -7.68
C LYS A 81 4.57 -20.90 -6.25
N VAL A 82 3.89 -20.30 -5.27
CA VAL A 82 4.23 -20.47 -3.85
C VAL A 82 3.07 -21.11 -3.10
N GLY A 83 3.31 -22.25 -2.45
CA GLY A 83 2.29 -22.92 -1.62
C GLY A 83 2.04 -22.19 -0.28
N LEU A 84 0.83 -22.33 0.27
CA LEU A 84 0.40 -21.71 1.54
C LEU A 84 1.45 -21.80 2.67
N GLY A 85 2.09 -22.97 2.82
CA GLY A 85 3.10 -23.18 3.87
C GLY A 85 4.29 -22.25 3.73
N ASN A 86 4.81 -22.15 2.53
CA ASN A 86 5.98 -21.33 2.23
C ASN A 86 5.65 -19.82 2.34
N VAL A 87 4.47 -19.37 1.85
CA VAL A 87 4.02 -17.98 2.01
C VAL A 87 4.04 -17.56 3.48
N VAL A 88 3.47 -18.39 4.36
CA VAL A 88 3.37 -18.08 5.79
C VAL A 88 4.74 -18.03 6.45
N ASP A 89 5.61 -19.00 6.13
CA ASP A 89 6.94 -19.10 6.73
C ASP A 89 7.81 -17.91 6.29
N VAL A 90 7.77 -17.54 5.01
CA VAL A 90 8.51 -16.40 4.45
C VAL A 90 8.02 -15.06 5.01
N VAL A 91 6.71 -14.87 5.14
CA VAL A 91 6.12 -13.65 5.72
C VAL A 91 6.53 -13.50 7.19
N LEU A 92 6.43 -14.58 7.97
CA LEU A 92 6.84 -14.54 9.39
C LEU A 92 8.34 -14.29 9.55
N ASP A 93 9.17 -14.89 8.71
CA ASP A 93 10.61 -14.72 8.75
C ASP A 93 11.01 -13.26 8.45
N GLY A 94 10.52 -12.70 7.35
CA GLY A 94 10.77 -11.31 6.97
C GLY A 94 10.35 -10.31 8.04
N TYR A 95 9.17 -10.52 8.60
CA TYR A 95 8.63 -9.69 9.66
C TYR A 95 9.46 -9.76 10.94
N ARG A 96 9.79 -10.97 11.43
CA ARG A 96 10.59 -11.20 12.64
C ARG A 96 12.02 -10.67 12.48
N THR A 97 12.62 -10.88 11.31
CA THR A 97 13.97 -10.40 11.02
C THR A 97 14.04 -8.88 11.09
N CYS A 98 13.05 -8.19 10.55
CA CYS A 98 12.95 -6.73 10.66
C CYS A 98 12.76 -6.27 12.12
N LEU A 99 11.85 -6.89 12.87
CA LEU A 99 11.59 -6.55 14.27
C LEU A 99 12.85 -6.69 15.12
N SER A 100 13.60 -7.78 14.97
CA SER A 100 14.83 -8.04 15.73
C SER A 100 15.97 -7.10 15.32
N GLY A 101 16.01 -6.66 14.07
CA GLY A 101 17.01 -5.75 13.52
C GLY A 101 16.71 -4.26 13.75
N GLY A 102 15.56 -3.93 14.36
CA GLY A 102 15.16 -2.53 14.60
C GLY A 102 14.67 -1.77 13.37
N GLY A 103 14.42 -2.47 12.26
CA GLY A 103 13.91 -1.89 11.03
C GLY A 103 14.97 -1.22 10.16
N LYS A 104 14.73 -1.19 8.85
CA LYS A 104 15.56 -0.47 7.88
C LYS A 104 14.82 -0.31 6.55
N PRO A 105 14.77 0.90 5.97
CA PRO A 105 14.15 1.12 4.67
C PRO A 105 14.97 0.48 3.52
N PHE A 106 14.29 0.19 2.41
CA PHE A 106 14.91 -0.32 1.19
C PHE A 106 15.36 0.83 0.28
N VAL A 107 16.62 1.23 0.43
CA VAL A 107 17.31 2.15 -0.48
C VAL A 107 17.99 1.31 -1.56
N LEU A 108 17.54 1.42 -2.81
CA LEU A 108 17.93 0.51 -3.88
C LEU A 108 19.29 0.81 -4.54
N GLU A 109 19.98 1.88 -4.11
CA GLU A 109 21.23 2.32 -4.77
C GLU A 109 22.42 1.41 -4.44
N GLU A 110 22.53 0.89 -3.20
CA GLU A 110 23.76 0.25 -2.74
C GLU A 110 23.58 -1.24 -2.40
N LYS A 111 22.55 -1.63 -1.65
CA LYS A 111 22.52 -2.94 -0.97
C LYS A 111 21.55 -3.96 -1.57
N HIS A 112 20.51 -3.52 -2.24
CA HIS A 112 19.41 -4.36 -2.70
C HIS A 112 19.45 -4.55 -4.23
N LYS A 113 20.62 -4.89 -4.76
CA LYS A 113 20.85 -5.01 -6.21
C LYS A 113 19.80 -5.90 -6.93
N TRP A 114 19.38 -6.99 -6.30
CA TRP A 114 18.38 -7.87 -6.86
C TRP A 114 17.02 -7.15 -7.00
N LEU A 115 16.57 -6.44 -5.95
CA LEU A 115 15.32 -5.68 -5.94
C LEU A 115 15.40 -4.46 -6.86
N ARG A 116 16.58 -3.81 -6.92
CA ARG A 116 16.84 -2.72 -7.85
C ARG A 116 16.68 -3.16 -9.30
N ASN A 117 17.23 -4.32 -9.67
CA ASN A 117 17.10 -4.83 -11.03
C ASN A 117 15.64 -5.11 -11.40
N ILE A 118 14.86 -5.66 -10.47
CA ILE A 118 13.42 -5.85 -10.65
C ILE A 118 12.72 -4.49 -10.79
N ALA A 119 12.96 -3.57 -9.85
CA ALA A 119 12.38 -2.24 -9.86
C ALA A 119 12.63 -1.51 -11.18
N LEU A 120 13.88 -1.51 -11.66
CA LEU A 120 14.24 -0.87 -12.93
C LEU A 120 13.53 -1.49 -14.15
N GLY A 121 13.21 -2.80 -14.10
CA GLY A 121 12.40 -3.47 -15.12
C GLY A 121 10.92 -3.11 -15.10
N CYS A 122 10.42 -2.58 -13.97
CA CYS A 122 9.03 -2.17 -13.79
C CYS A 122 8.81 -0.67 -14.01
N LEU A 123 9.86 0.14 -14.15
CA LEU A 123 9.70 1.58 -14.38
C LEU A 123 9.06 1.84 -15.74
N ASP A 124 8.15 2.79 -15.78
CA ASP A 124 7.56 3.24 -17.04
C ASP A 124 8.64 3.88 -17.95
N VAL A 125 8.56 3.61 -19.25
CA VAL A 125 9.33 4.37 -20.22
C VAL A 125 8.83 5.81 -20.21
N PRO A 126 9.69 6.83 -20.01
CA PRO A 126 9.23 8.22 -19.84
C PRO A 126 8.33 8.71 -20.95
N ALA A 127 8.65 8.40 -22.21
CA ALA A 127 7.83 8.81 -23.36
C ALA A 127 6.41 8.20 -23.31
N ASP A 128 6.28 6.93 -22.92
CA ASP A 128 4.99 6.25 -22.81
C ASP A 128 4.18 6.76 -21.62
N PHE A 129 4.86 7.05 -20.51
CA PHE A 129 4.23 7.64 -19.32
C PHE A 129 3.60 9.00 -19.69
N TRP A 130 4.35 9.91 -20.30
CA TRP A 130 3.84 11.23 -20.68
C TRP A 130 2.75 11.15 -21.74
N LYS A 131 2.87 10.26 -22.72
CA LYS A 131 1.80 9.98 -23.68
C LYS A 131 0.51 9.52 -22.99
N LYS A 132 0.60 8.67 -21.96
CA LYS A 132 -0.56 8.28 -21.13
C LYS A 132 -1.15 9.50 -20.40
N MET A 133 -0.30 10.37 -19.81
CA MET A 133 -0.75 11.59 -19.13
C MET A 133 -1.44 12.57 -20.08
N ASP A 134 -0.94 12.72 -21.30
CA ASP A 134 -1.52 13.59 -22.31
C ASP A 134 -2.86 13.08 -22.86
N ALA A 135 -3.05 11.76 -22.89
CA ALA A 135 -4.30 11.13 -23.30
C ALA A 135 -5.41 11.20 -22.23
N LEU A 136 -5.11 11.61 -21.01
CA LEU A 136 -6.13 11.71 -19.95
C LEU A 136 -7.16 12.79 -20.30
N PRO A 137 -8.47 12.52 -20.09
CA PRO A 137 -9.51 13.48 -20.38
C PRO A 137 -9.41 14.71 -19.48
N ALA A 138 -9.67 15.88 -20.06
CA ALA A 138 -9.80 17.10 -19.27
C ALA A 138 -10.84 16.91 -18.15
N ALA A 139 -10.58 17.50 -16.99
CA ALA A 139 -11.54 17.46 -15.88
C ALA A 139 -12.84 18.15 -16.34
N ARG A 140 -13.94 17.37 -16.41
CA ARG A 140 -15.27 17.92 -16.73
C ARG A 140 -15.83 18.56 -15.46
N GLY A 141 -16.39 19.77 -15.60
CA GLY A 141 -16.93 20.53 -14.49
C GLY A 141 -15.85 21.27 -13.68
N GLU A 142 -16.27 21.86 -12.58
CA GLU A 142 -15.39 22.67 -11.73
C GLU A 142 -14.55 21.74 -10.82
N VAL A 143 -13.23 21.90 -10.89
CA VAL A 143 -12.33 21.26 -9.94
C VAL A 143 -12.49 21.95 -8.58
N PRO A 144 -12.77 21.22 -7.49
CA PRO A 144 -12.98 21.84 -6.19
C PRO A 144 -11.85 22.79 -5.79
N ALA A 145 -12.21 23.94 -5.22
CA ALA A 145 -11.24 24.98 -4.86
C ALA A 145 -10.20 24.46 -3.85
N ASP A 146 -10.62 23.58 -2.93
CA ASP A 146 -9.74 22.94 -1.95
C ASP A 146 -8.76 21.95 -2.60
N ALA A 147 -9.16 21.23 -3.68
CA ALA A 147 -8.25 20.40 -4.46
C ALA A 147 -7.19 21.24 -5.19
N ARG A 148 -7.61 22.35 -5.80
CA ARG A 148 -6.68 23.30 -6.42
C ARG A 148 -5.71 23.90 -5.40
N ALA A 149 -6.20 24.29 -4.23
CA ALA A 149 -5.39 24.82 -3.15
C ALA A 149 -4.38 23.77 -2.63
N ALA A 150 -4.79 22.51 -2.55
CA ALA A 150 -3.89 21.41 -2.17
C ALA A 150 -2.75 21.22 -3.19
N ILE A 151 -3.06 21.18 -4.49
CA ILE A 151 -2.08 21.11 -5.57
C ILE A 151 -1.14 22.32 -5.54
N ALA A 152 -1.69 23.54 -5.35
CA ALA A 152 -0.92 24.77 -5.37
C ALA A 152 0.20 24.82 -4.32
N ARG A 153 0.06 24.07 -3.22
CA ARG A 153 1.10 23.98 -2.16
C ARG A 153 2.36 23.21 -2.59
N LEU A 154 2.26 22.39 -3.63
CA LEU A 154 3.38 21.63 -4.19
C LEU A 154 3.87 22.18 -5.52
N LEU A 155 3.25 23.24 -6.05
CA LEU A 155 3.75 23.89 -7.26
C LEU A 155 5.10 24.56 -6.99
N PRO A 156 6.06 24.43 -7.91
CA PRO A 156 7.40 25.00 -7.75
C PRO A 156 7.43 26.53 -7.84
N ALA A 157 6.39 27.15 -8.37
CA ALA A 157 6.24 28.61 -8.45
C ALA A 157 4.77 29.03 -8.29
N PRO A 158 4.50 30.18 -7.64
CA PRO A 158 3.14 30.73 -7.56
C PRO A 158 2.63 31.13 -8.95
N LYS A 159 1.33 30.95 -9.18
CA LYS A 159 0.65 31.29 -10.44
C LYS A 159 1.14 30.54 -11.69
N LEU A 160 1.79 29.38 -11.50
CA LEU A 160 2.16 28.52 -12.61
C LEU A 160 0.89 28.03 -13.33
N HIS A 161 0.89 28.13 -14.68
CA HIS A 161 -0.20 27.60 -15.49
C HIS A 161 -0.10 26.08 -15.57
N TYR A 162 -1.21 25.38 -15.33
CA TYR A 162 -1.31 23.94 -15.46
C TYR A 162 -2.67 23.54 -16.01
N ARG A 163 -2.71 22.48 -16.80
CA ARG A 163 -3.96 21.83 -17.18
C ARG A 163 -4.38 20.84 -16.10
N VAL A 164 -5.68 20.68 -15.88
CA VAL A 164 -6.20 19.67 -14.95
C VAL A 164 -6.91 18.60 -15.74
N VAL A 165 -6.52 17.35 -15.51
CA VAL A 165 -7.12 16.17 -16.08
C VAL A 165 -7.72 15.29 -15.00
N ARG A 166 -8.69 14.45 -15.37
CA ARG A 166 -9.30 13.48 -14.47
C ARG A 166 -8.63 12.13 -14.68
N ARG A 167 -8.20 11.52 -13.58
CA ARG A 167 -7.62 10.16 -13.60
C ARG A 167 -8.55 9.19 -12.87
N ILE A 168 -8.72 8.00 -13.43
CA ILE A 168 -9.34 6.86 -12.76
C ILE A 168 -8.23 5.82 -12.60
N ALA A 169 -7.92 5.43 -11.38
CA ALA A 169 -6.87 4.46 -11.10
C ALA A 169 -7.24 3.57 -9.92
N GLY A 170 -7.14 2.27 -10.14
CA GLY A 170 -7.46 1.26 -9.15
C GLY A 170 -8.98 1.10 -8.88
N VAL A 171 -9.36 -0.07 -8.39
CA VAL A 171 -10.78 -0.39 -8.13
C VAL A 171 -11.24 0.19 -6.79
N GLY A 172 -10.36 0.27 -5.80
CA GLY A 172 -10.63 0.88 -4.49
C GLY A 172 -10.93 2.38 -4.54
N SER A 173 -10.60 3.04 -5.69
CA SER A 173 -10.86 4.47 -5.88
C SER A 173 -12.04 4.76 -6.82
N LEU A 174 -12.81 3.75 -7.22
CA LEU A 174 -14.04 3.96 -7.98
C LEU A 174 -15.00 4.80 -7.14
N GLY A 175 -15.37 5.98 -7.67
CA GLY A 175 -16.23 6.93 -6.97
C GLY A 175 -15.48 8.05 -6.21
N HIS A 176 -14.18 7.94 -6.02
CA HIS A 176 -13.38 8.99 -5.38
C HIS A 176 -12.69 9.88 -6.42
N PRO A 177 -12.88 11.20 -6.36
CA PRO A 177 -12.30 12.10 -7.35
C PRO A 177 -10.77 12.13 -7.27
N ARG A 178 -10.13 12.09 -8.44
CA ARG A 178 -8.70 12.29 -8.63
C ARG A 178 -8.48 13.32 -9.73
N TYR A 179 -7.72 14.35 -9.41
CA TYR A 179 -7.37 15.43 -10.31
C TYR A 179 -5.86 15.46 -10.49
N VAL A 180 -5.39 15.51 -11.71
CA VAL A 180 -3.96 15.62 -12.02
C VAL A 180 -3.68 16.96 -12.66
N ALA A 181 -2.85 17.77 -12.03
CA ALA A 181 -2.29 18.97 -12.61
C ALA A 181 -1.05 18.59 -13.41
N VAL A 182 -1.02 18.89 -14.70
CA VAL A 182 0.11 18.67 -15.60
C VAL A 182 0.61 20.01 -16.09
N PHE A 183 1.91 20.25 -15.99
CA PHE A 183 2.56 21.51 -16.36
C PHE A 183 4.00 21.31 -16.80
N ASP A 184 4.52 22.28 -17.54
CA ASP A 184 5.92 22.34 -17.93
C ASP A 184 6.72 23.10 -16.87
N TRP A 185 7.86 22.56 -16.46
CA TRP A 185 8.76 23.16 -15.51
C TRP A 185 10.22 22.90 -15.90
N GLN A 186 11.00 23.97 -16.11
CA GLN A 186 12.44 23.90 -16.41
C GLN A 186 12.82 22.91 -17.51
N GLY A 187 12.01 22.87 -18.59
CA GLY A 187 12.30 22.05 -19.77
C GLY A 187 11.76 20.61 -19.72
N GLY A 188 10.95 20.26 -18.71
CA GLY A 188 10.29 18.96 -18.60
C GLY A 188 8.87 19.05 -18.08
N GLN A 189 8.10 17.99 -18.24
CA GLN A 189 6.73 17.90 -17.71
C GLN A 189 6.74 17.42 -16.26
N VAL A 190 5.79 17.93 -15.47
CA VAL A 190 5.52 17.50 -14.09
C VAL A 190 4.03 17.20 -13.96
N ALA A 191 3.69 16.15 -13.22
CA ALA A 191 2.31 15.78 -12.90
C ALA A 191 2.13 15.67 -11.39
N LEU A 192 1.16 16.40 -10.83
CA LEU A 192 0.76 16.33 -9.42
C LEU A 192 -0.68 15.84 -9.32
N GLU A 193 -0.89 14.71 -8.65
CA GLU A 193 -2.23 14.16 -8.40
C GLU A 193 -2.76 14.63 -7.04
N ALA A 194 -3.97 15.18 -7.03
CA ALA A 194 -4.77 15.34 -5.81
C ALA A 194 -5.84 14.25 -5.78
N LYS A 195 -5.71 13.34 -4.83
CA LYS A 195 -6.64 12.24 -4.55
C LYS A 195 -7.46 12.58 -3.32
N ALA A 196 -8.79 12.39 -3.37
CA ALA A 196 -9.61 12.54 -2.19
C ALA A 196 -9.21 11.50 -1.13
N ALA A 197 -8.77 11.95 0.02
CA ALA A 197 -8.49 11.11 1.17
C ALA A 197 -9.77 10.92 1.97
N ILE A 198 -10.10 9.68 2.25
CA ILE A 198 -11.28 9.30 3.02
C ILE A 198 -10.85 8.56 4.28
N PRO A 199 -11.67 8.60 5.34
CA PRO A 199 -11.42 7.79 6.52
C PRO A 199 -11.41 6.29 6.18
N SER A 200 -10.55 5.53 6.86
CA SER A 200 -10.45 4.08 6.69
C SER A 200 -11.81 3.37 6.85
N ALA A 201 -12.01 2.28 6.11
CA ALA A 201 -13.14 1.38 6.24
C ALA A 201 -13.33 0.84 7.68
N CYS A 202 -12.28 0.87 8.49
CA CYS A 202 -12.35 0.52 9.91
C CYS A 202 -13.33 1.42 10.69
N LEU A 203 -13.48 2.69 10.29
CA LEU A 203 -14.44 3.63 10.90
C LEU A 203 -15.88 3.29 10.52
N TRP A 204 -16.11 2.83 9.30
CA TRP A 204 -17.41 2.36 8.89
C TRP A 204 -17.85 1.14 9.72
N ALA A 205 -16.92 0.22 10.01
CA ALA A 205 -17.18 -0.93 10.89
C ALA A 205 -17.33 -0.54 12.38
N ARG A 206 -16.88 0.66 12.77
CA ARG A 206 -16.92 1.18 14.15
C ARG A 206 -17.35 2.65 14.18
N PRO A 207 -18.64 2.96 13.94
CA PRO A 207 -19.14 4.34 13.75
C PRO A 207 -18.90 5.31 14.92
N ALA A 208 -18.67 4.79 16.13
CA ALA A 208 -18.44 5.62 17.33
C ALA A 208 -17.01 6.19 17.43
N ALA A 209 -16.08 5.82 16.55
CA ALA A 209 -14.73 6.34 16.55
C ALA A 209 -14.63 7.70 15.84
N ALA A 210 -13.72 8.57 16.31
CA ALA A 210 -13.48 9.87 15.67
C ALA A 210 -13.01 9.69 14.21
N SER A 211 -13.58 10.48 13.32
CA SER A 211 -13.19 10.49 11.90
C SER A 211 -11.81 11.10 11.74
N ARG A 212 -10.77 10.28 11.71
CA ARG A 212 -9.38 10.69 11.49
C ARG A 212 -8.79 9.93 10.31
N ILE A 213 -8.09 10.66 9.46
CA ILE A 213 -7.25 10.09 8.39
C ILE A 213 -5.85 9.89 8.97
N TYR A 214 -5.36 8.65 8.97
CA TYR A 214 -4.08 8.29 9.57
C TYR A 214 -2.94 8.24 8.54
N TYR A 215 -3.19 8.56 7.28
CA TYR A 215 -2.23 8.47 6.20
C TYR A 215 -0.90 9.16 6.53
N GLU A 216 -0.96 10.46 6.84
CA GLU A 216 0.24 11.27 7.12
C GLU A 216 0.97 10.75 8.36
N LEU A 217 0.25 10.46 9.43
CA LEU A 217 0.84 9.90 10.64
C LEU A 217 1.55 8.55 10.37
N ALA A 218 0.96 7.71 9.51
CA ALA A 218 1.56 6.41 9.16
C ALA A 218 2.89 6.58 8.42
N ILE A 219 2.95 7.47 7.43
CA ILE A 219 4.19 7.70 6.68
C ILE A 219 5.27 8.43 7.51
N GLU A 220 4.87 9.30 8.44
CA GLU A 220 5.80 10.04 9.31
C GLU A 220 6.42 9.16 10.39
N GLN A 221 5.64 8.23 10.96
CA GLN A 221 6.12 7.36 12.04
C GLN A 221 6.86 6.12 11.53
N ALA A 222 6.55 5.63 10.34
CA ALA A 222 7.18 4.44 9.78
C ALA A 222 8.70 4.62 9.61
N ILE A 223 9.44 3.52 9.75
CA ILE A 223 10.88 3.48 9.42
C ILE A 223 11.02 3.43 7.89
N ARG A 224 11.03 4.60 7.26
CA ARG A 224 11.07 4.73 5.80
C ARG A 224 11.83 5.99 5.35
N CYS A 225 12.30 6.00 4.10
CA CYS A 225 12.70 7.23 3.45
C CYS A 225 11.45 7.96 2.97
N SER A 226 11.33 9.24 3.31
CA SER A 226 10.16 10.04 2.93
C SER A 226 10.12 10.32 1.43
N ASP A 227 8.92 10.35 0.86
CA ASP A 227 8.66 10.94 -0.45
C ASP A 227 8.39 12.45 -0.23
N PRO A 228 9.21 13.34 -0.77
CA PRO A 228 9.06 14.79 -0.56
C PRO A 228 7.81 15.37 -1.21
N PHE A 229 7.19 14.64 -2.14
CA PHE A 229 6.03 15.08 -2.90
C PHE A 229 4.71 14.48 -2.38
N VAL A 230 4.72 13.71 -1.29
CA VAL A 230 3.50 13.20 -0.66
C VAL A 230 3.09 14.09 0.50
N ARG A 231 1.89 14.68 0.44
CA ARG A 231 1.34 15.54 1.48
C ARG A 231 -0.17 15.41 1.60
N LEU A 232 -0.66 15.36 2.83
CA LEU A 232 -2.08 15.52 3.12
C LEU A 232 -2.41 17.01 3.31
N SER A 233 -3.37 17.51 2.55
CA SER A 233 -3.85 18.90 2.65
C SER A 233 -5.37 18.89 2.79
N GLY A 234 -5.85 19.01 4.03
CA GLY A 234 -7.26 18.82 4.36
C GLY A 234 -7.71 17.40 4.00
N LYS A 235 -8.67 17.29 3.10
CA LYS A 235 -9.16 16.00 2.58
C LYS A 235 -8.49 15.56 1.26
N TRP A 236 -7.37 16.16 0.89
CA TRP A 236 -6.67 15.84 -0.36
C TRP A 236 -5.27 15.32 -0.07
N LEU A 237 -5.00 14.11 -0.51
CA LEU A 237 -3.65 13.59 -0.62
C LEU A 237 -3.06 14.05 -1.95
N VAL A 238 -1.99 14.83 -1.90
CA VAL A 238 -1.27 15.26 -3.10
C VAL A 238 0.02 14.48 -3.20
N ARG A 239 0.32 13.97 -4.42
CA ARG A 239 1.56 13.28 -4.73
C ARG A 239 2.03 13.59 -6.15
N GLN A 240 3.32 13.46 -6.39
CA GLN A 240 3.85 13.47 -7.75
C GLN A 240 3.55 12.14 -8.45
N LEU A 241 3.22 12.21 -9.73
CA LEU A 241 3.23 11.07 -10.63
C LEU A 241 4.45 11.19 -11.53
N ALA A 242 5.26 10.14 -11.58
CA ALA A 242 6.50 10.12 -12.34
C ALA A 242 6.73 8.74 -12.97
N PRO A 243 7.52 8.64 -14.04
CA PRO A 243 7.83 7.35 -14.67
C PRO A 243 8.53 6.36 -13.73
N ASP A 244 9.22 6.86 -12.70
CA ASP A 244 9.92 6.07 -11.70
C ASP A 244 9.12 5.81 -10.41
N SER A 245 7.82 6.18 -10.41
CA SER A 245 6.84 5.83 -9.37
C SER A 245 6.00 4.64 -9.84
N SER A 246 6.57 3.45 -9.84
CA SER A 246 5.97 2.24 -10.38
C SER A 246 5.69 1.19 -9.30
N LEU A 247 4.62 0.43 -9.47
CA LEU A 247 4.37 -0.76 -8.66
C LEU A 247 5.32 -1.88 -9.09
N ILE A 248 5.85 -2.62 -8.13
CA ILE A 248 6.55 -3.86 -8.42
C ILE A 248 5.54 -5.00 -8.32
N ASP A 249 5.23 -5.58 -9.46
CA ASP A 249 4.31 -6.69 -9.55
C ASP A 249 5.05 -8.02 -9.35
N ILE A 250 4.63 -8.79 -8.36
CA ILE A 250 5.18 -10.10 -8.06
C ILE A 250 4.95 -11.09 -9.23
N GLU A 251 3.89 -10.87 -10.01
CA GLU A 251 3.53 -11.66 -11.18
C GLU A 251 4.60 -11.61 -12.28
N THR A 252 5.35 -10.51 -12.36
CA THR A 252 6.42 -10.35 -13.35
C THR A 252 7.64 -11.25 -13.06
N MET A 253 7.65 -11.90 -11.88
CA MET A 253 8.76 -12.75 -11.45
C MET A 253 8.55 -14.21 -11.87
N THR A 254 9.47 -14.74 -12.66
CA THR A 254 9.38 -16.12 -13.19
C THR A 254 9.86 -17.20 -12.24
N GLY A 255 10.56 -16.86 -11.17
CA GLY A 255 11.20 -17.80 -10.26
C GLY A 255 10.68 -17.75 -8.83
N GLN A 256 10.31 -18.90 -8.24
CA GLN A 256 9.86 -19.02 -6.85
C GLN A 256 10.82 -18.34 -5.86
N LYS A 257 12.12 -18.52 -6.03
CA LYS A 257 13.16 -17.93 -5.15
C LYS A 257 13.12 -16.41 -5.11
N ASP A 258 12.78 -15.74 -6.21
CA ASP A 258 12.69 -14.30 -6.27
C ASP A 258 11.34 -13.81 -5.74
N GLN A 259 10.26 -14.57 -5.95
CA GLN A 259 8.96 -14.35 -5.31
C GLN A 259 9.08 -14.46 -3.79
N ASP A 260 9.76 -15.48 -3.25
CA ASP A 260 10.01 -15.64 -1.81
C ASP A 260 10.80 -14.45 -1.24
N LYS A 261 11.86 -14.01 -1.92
CA LYS A 261 12.64 -12.83 -1.49
C LYS A 261 11.81 -11.56 -1.46
N LEU A 262 10.96 -11.36 -2.47
CA LEU A 262 10.10 -10.18 -2.52
C LEU A 262 9.05 -10.24 -1.41
N LEU A 263 8.41 -11.37 -1.20
CA LEU A 263 7.44 -11.55 -0.13
C LEU A 263 8.06 -11.36 1.26
N HIS A 264 9.30 -11.84 1.46
CA HIS A 264 10.07 -11.56 2.67
C HIS A 264 10.31 -10.05 2.86
N ALA A 265 10.71 -9.34 1.79
CA ALA A 265 10.90 -7.91 1.82
C ALA A 265 9.59 -7.14 2.07
N MET A 266 8.46 -7.60 1.52
CA MET A 266 7.13 -7.03 1.78
C MET A 266 6.75 -7.14 3.27
N ALA A 267 7.00 -8.29 3.87
CA ALA A 267 6.77 -8.49 5.30
C ALA A 267 7.72 -7.67 6.19
N TRP A 268 8.98 -7.48 5.75
CA TRP A 268 9.92 -6.56 6.39
C TRP A 268 9.38 -5.13 6.39
N GLU A 269 8.85 -4.65 5.26
CA GLU A 269 8.25 -3.31 5.17
C GLU A 269 7.02 -3.16 6.07
N ALA A 270 6.19 -4.19 6.22
CA ALA A 270 5.10 -4.19 7.19
C ALA A 270 5.62 -3.97 8.63
N ALA A 271 6.74 -4.62 8.97
CA ALA A 271 7.38 -4.42 10.27
C ALA A 271 7.97 -2.99 10.40
N ASN A 272 8.56 -2.43 9.35
CA ASN A 272 9.03 -1.04 9.33
C ASN A 272 7.91 -0.05 9.68
N VAL A 273 6.71 -0.27 9.16
CA VAL A 273 5.54 0.56 9.49
C VAL A 273 5.13 0.38 10.94
N HIS A 274 5.01 -0.86 11.40
CA HIS A 274 4.59 -1.17 12.79
C HIS A 274 5.57 -0.67 13.84
N LEU A 275 6.88 -0.70 13.55
CA LEU A 275 7.94 -0.18 14.42
C LEU A 275 7.83 1.33 14.66
N GLY A 276 7.13 2.07 13.82
CA GLY A 276 6.79 3.46 14.06
C GLY A 276 5.88 3.68 15.28
N THR A 277 5.15 2.66 15.71
CA THR A 277 4.34 2.73 16.93
C THR A 277 5.22 2.56 18.18
N PRO A 278 5.16 3.47 19.16
CA PRO A 278 5.97 3.36 20.37
C PRO A 278 5.85 2.01 21.07
N GLN A 279 6.98 1.44 21.44
CA GLN A 279 7.09 0.12 22.12
C GLN A 279 6.55 -1.07 21.32
N ALA A 280 6.24 -0.91 20.03
CA ALA A 280 5.68 -1.99 19.20
C ALA A 280 6.58 -3.21 19.16
N ALA A 281 7.90 -3.04 18.99
CA ALA A 281 8.85 -4.14 18.89
C ALA A 281 8.75 -5.11 20.08
N ALA A 282 8.82 -4.60 21.31
CA ALA A 282 8.77 -5.41 22.51
C ALA A 282 7.41 -6.11 22.69
N ARG A 283 6.31 -5.38 22.47
CA ARG A 283 4.94 -5.92 22.60
C ARG A 283 4.65 -7.00 21.57
N ILE A 284 5.04 -6.78 20.31
CA ILE A 284 4.85 -7.76 19.23
C ILE A 284 5.73 -8.97 19.45
N ALA A 285 7.00 -8.80 19.83
CA ALA A 285 7.90 -9.92 20.12
C ALA A 285 7.36 -10.79 21.26
N ALA A 286 6.87 -10.20 22.35
CA ALA A 286 6.25 -10.91 23.45
C ALA A 286 5.01 -11.71 22.99
N ASP A 287 4.12 -11.12 22.19
CA ASP A 287 2.94 -11.77 21.64
C ASP A 287 3.33 -12.94 20.71
N LEU A 288 4.27 -12.72 19.77
CA LEU A 288 4.74 -13.76 18.85
C LEU A 288 5.36 -14.97 19.55
N ASN A 289 5.99 -14.77 20.71
CA ASN A 289 6.58 -15.86 21.52
C ASN A 289 5.51 -16.72 22.23
N THR A 290 4.31 -16.20 22.42
CA THR A 290 3.21 -16.94 23.06
C THR A 290 2.32 -17.67 22.06
N ARG A 291 2.43 -17.34 20.76
CA ARG A 291 1.59 -17.92 19.72
C ARG A 291 2.04 -19.33 19.32
N SER A 292 1.07 -20.18 19.00
CA SER A 292 1.37 -21.49 18.41
C SER A 292 2.12 -21.32 17.09
N GLY A 293 3.01 -22.26 16.74
CA GLY A 293 3.74 -22.21 15.45
C GLY A 293 2.85 -22.25 14.19
N LYS A 294 1.55 -22.52 14.35
CA LYS A 294 0.59 -22.62 13.22
C LYS A 294 -0.39 -21.45 13.16
N TRP A 295 -0.27 -20.45 14.04
CA TRP A 295 -1.28 -19.40 14.18
C TRP A 295 -1.55 -18.65 12.85
N LEU A 296 -0.49 -18.20 12.16
CA LEU A 296 -0.63 -17.45 10.91
C LEU A 296 -1.17 -18.35 9.80
N ARG A 297 -0.71 -19.61 9.72
CA ARG A 297 -1.20 -20.57 8.72
C ARG A 297 -2.69 -20.84 8.86
N THR A 298 -3.18 -21.01 10.09
CA THR A 298 -4.61 -21.19 10.36
C THR A 298 -5.39 -19.96 9.94
N ALA A 299 -4.99 -18.78 10.41
CA ALA A 299 -5.66 -17.52 10.07
C ALA A 299 -5.70 -17.25 8.55
N VAL A 300 -4.59 -17.46 7.86
CA VAL A 300 -4.51 -17.26 6.39
C VAL A 300 -5.41 -18.25 5.65
N LYS A 301 -5.42 -19.54 6.05
CA LYS A 301 -6.30 -20.54 5.45
C LYS A 301 -7.78 -20.18 5.60
N ASP A 302 -8.18 -19.81 6.80
CA ASP A 302 -9.59 -19.54 7.11
C ASP A 302 -10.05 -18.23 6.47
N MET A 303 -9.23 -17.19 6.49
CA MET A 303 -9.53 -15.91 5.82
C MET A 303 -9.53 -16.04 4.29
N ALA A 304 -8.64 -16.83 3.70
CA ALA A 304 -8.64 -17.10 2.27
C ALA A 304 -9.93 -17.84 1.85
N ALA A 305 -10.31 -18.88 2.61
CA ALA A 305 -11.55 -19.63 2.36
C ALA A 305 -12.79 -18.73 2.43
N ALA A 306 -12.88 -17.86 3.44
CA ALA A 306 -13.99 -16.91 3.57
C ALA A 306 -14.02 -15.90 2.43
N THR A 307 -12.87 -15.36 2.02
CA THR A 307 -12.77 -14.41 0.91
C THR A 307 -13.22 -15.06 -0.41
N ILE A 308 -12.81 -16.29 -0.68
CA ILE A 308 -13.25 -17.06 -1.85
C ILE A 308 -14.76 -17.33 -1.79
N GLY A 309 -15.27 -17.67 -0.61
CA GLY A 309 -16.71 -17.91 -0.39
C GLY A 309 -17.53 -16.66 -0.72
N ASP A 310 -17.16 -15.50 -0.20
CA ASP A 310 -17.81 -14.22 -0.46
C ASP A 310 -17.77 -13.86 -1.96
N TRP A 311 -16.62 -14.05 -2.62
CA TRP A 311 -16.48 -13.80 -4.05
C TRP A 311 -17.42 -14.70 -4.88
N LYS A 312 -17.52 -15.99 -4.55
CA LYS A 312 -18.43 -16.93 -5.24
C LYS A 312 -19.89 -16.52 -5.04
N HIS A 313 -20.29 -16.09 -3.85
CA HIS A 313 -21.64 -15.59 -3.59
C HIS A 313 -21.94 -14.33 -4.40
N TRP A 314 -21.03 -13.36 -4.37
CA TRP A 314 -21.16 -12.13 -5.14
C TRP A 314 -21.27 -12.40 -6.64
N LYS A 315 -20.42 -13.28 -7.19
CA LYS A 315 -20.47 -13.64 -8.61
C LYS A 315 -21.84 -14.25 -9.03
N LYS A 316 -22.43 -15.05 -8.14
CA LYS A 316 -23.76 -15.64 -8.39
C LYS A 316 -24.91 -14.61 -8.32
N SER A 317 -24.73 -13.53 -7.59
CA SER A 317 -25.74 -12.47 -7.42
C SER A 317 -25.69 -11.41 -8.52
N GLN A 318 -24.69 -11.44 -9.41
CA GLN A 318 -24.63 -10.52 -10.54
C GLN A 318 -25.60 -11.00 -11.63
N PRO A 319 -26.42 -10.10 -12.23
CA PRO A 319 -27.19 -10.45 -13.40
C PRO A 319 -26.27 -10.85 -14.54
N SER A 320 -26.59 -11.94 -15.21
CA SER A 320 -25.95 -12.44 -16.43
C SER A 320 -26.08 -11.46 -17.60
#